data_0ed9adcd09c183949d729c27431358f9
#
_entry.id   0ed9adcd09c183949d729c27431358f9
#
_cell.length_a   1.000
_cell.length_b   1.000
_cell.length_c   1.000
_cell.angle_alpha   90.00
_cell.angle_beta   90.00
_cell.angle_gamma   90.00
#
_symmetry.space_group_name_H-M   'P 1'
#
loop_
_entity.id
_entity.type
_entity.pdbx_description
1 polymer ?
#
loop_
_entity_poly.entity_id
_entity_poly.type
_entity_poly.pdbx_seq_one_letter_code
_entity_poly.pdbx_strand_id
1 'polypeptide(L)'
;MNLKTIIICITGASGSGKTTFAKELITALPKNKITLISQDSYYKDLNHLTIQERSSQNFDHPNALDLDLLKKHLITLKNGKEINQPIYDFNTHSRINSTKIIHPKEIIIVEGTLAVSKKMLHQLYDIIIYIDQDQNTCLERRIKRDIAERGRTRKCVIEQYNSTVKPMFEKFIYPCRKIAHEIIPGTNNNEYISPILEKLK
;
A
#
# COMPACT_ATOMS: atom_id res chain seq x y z
N MET A 1 -5.35 -24.04 18.25
CA MET A 1 -3.95 -23.66 17.93
C MET A 1 -3.98 -22.21 17.45
N ASN A 2 -3.31 -21.29 18.16
CA ASN A 2 -3.14 -19.94 17.66
C ASN A 2 -2.18 -19.99 16.47
N LEU A 3 -2.69 -19.83 15.26
CA LEU A 3 -1.86 -19.64 14.07
C LEU A 3 -1.02 -18.37 14.27
N LYS A 4 0.29 -18.52 14.29
CA LYS A 4 1.18 -17.36 14.35
C LYS A 4 1.08 -16.62 13.02
N THR A 5 0.27 -15.58 12.96
CA THR A 5 0.10 -14.76 11.75
C THR A 5 1.31 -13.86 11.57
N ILE A 6 1.94 -13.93 10.40
CA ILE A 6 3.06 -13.05 9.98
C ILE A 6 2.48 -11.92 9.12
N ILE A 7 2.85 -10.68 9.41
CA ILE A 7 2.43 -9.51 8.65
C ILE A 7 3.64 -8.91 7.92
N ILE A 8 3.59 -8.93 6.59
CA ILE A 8 4.61 -8.34 5.71
C ILE A 8 4.07 -7.03 5.17
N CYS A 9 4.82 -5.95 5.34
CA CYS A 9 4.51 -4.67 4.71
C CYS A 9 5.41 -4.43 3.50
N ILE A 10 4.83 -4.12 2.35
CA ILE A 10 5.53 -3.74 1.12
C ILE A 10 5.23 -2.27 0.83
N THR A 11 6.24 -1.43 0.94
CA THR A 11 6.13 0.02 0.77
C THR A 11 7.13 0.54 -0.27
N GLY A 12 7.02 1.81 -0.63
CA GLY A 12 7.87 2.49 -1.61
C GLY A 12 7.11 3.54 -2.38
N ALA A 13 7.79 4.27 -3.26
CA ALA A 13 7.22 5.35 -4.05
C ALA A 13 6.04 4.89 -4.93
N SER A 14 5.14 5.81 -5.28
CA SER A 14 4.15 5.55 -6.33
C SER A 14 4.86 5.25 -7.65
N GLY A 15 4.58 4.11 -8.28
CA GLY A 15 5.28 3.66 -9.49
C GLY A 15 6.58 2.87 -9.23
N SER A 16 6.96 2.60 -7.96
CA SER A 16 8.18 1.85 -7.64
C SER A 16 8.14 0.37 -8.03
N GLY A 17 6.96 -0.21 -8.24
CA GLY A 17 6.81 -1.65 -8.52
C GLY A 17 6.33 -2.49 -7.32
N LYS A 18 6.00 -1.88 -6.17
CA LYS A 18 5.55 -2.58 -4.96
C LYS A 18 4.36 -3.52 -5.19
N THR A 19 3.35 -3.11 -5.95
CA THR A 19 2.17 -3.94 -6.25
C THR A 19 2.53 -5.14 -7.14
N THR A 20 3.46 -4.97 -8.08
CA THR A 20 3.99 -6.07 -8.90
C THR A 20 4.70 -7.08 -8.02
N PHE A 21 5.64 -6.62 -7.19
CA PHE A 21 6.37 -7.47 -6.26
C PHE A 21 5.45 -8.20 -5.26
N ALA A 22 4.42 -7.50 -4.73
CA ALA A 22 3.42 -8.14 -3.87
C ALA A 22 2.69 -9.28 -4.58
N LYS A 23 2.30 -9.09 -5.84
CA LYS A 23 1.64 -10.14 -6.64
C LYS A 23 2.57 -11.33 -6.91
N GLU A 24 3.83 -11.09 -7.22
CA GLU A 24 4.84 -12.14 -7.42
C GLU A 24 5.06 -12.96 -6.14
N LEU A 25 5.21 -12.29 -4.98
CA LEU A 25 5.34 -12.94 -3.70
C LEU A 25 4.10 -13.79 -3.36
N ILE A 26 2.89 -13.28 -3.64
CA ILE A 26 1.63 -14.01 -3.45
C ILE A 26 1.59 -15.25 -4.35
N THR A 27 2.05 -15.14 -5.60
CA THR A 27 2.05 -16.26 -6.54
C THR A 27 2.99 -17.39 -6.11
N ALA A 28 4.07 -17.04 -5.40
CA ALA A 28 5.03 -18.00 -4.88
C ALA A 28 4.60 -18.69 -3.56
N LEU A 29 3.47 -18.27 -2.98
CA LEU A 29 2.94 -18.80 -1.72
C LEU A 29 1.63 -19.56 -1.93
N PRO A 30 1.31 -20.54 -1.07
CA PRO A 30 0.02 -21.25 -1.12
C PRO A 30 -1.15 -20.28 -0.92
N LYS A 31 -2.07 -20.21 -1.89
CA LYS A 31 -3.22 -19.28 -1.89
C LYS A 31 -4.11 -19.37 -0.66
N ASN A 32 -4.22 -20.54 -0.04
CA ASN A 32 -5.02 -20.75 1.17
C ASN A 32 -4.37 -20.16 2.44
N LYS A 33 -3.06 -19.84 2.41
CA LYS A 33 -2.29 -19.34 3.56
C LYS A 33 -2.09 -17.84 3.58
N ILE A 34 -2.44 -17.15 2.51
CA ILE A 34 -2.10 -15.74 2.33
C ILE A 34 -3.32 -14.86 2.06
N THR A 35 -3.29 -13.64 2.57
CA THR A 35 -4.20 -12.56 2.18
C THR A 35 -3.46 -11.28 1.87
N LEU A 36 -4.01 -10.49 0.94
CA LEU A 36 -3.50 -9.16 0.57
C LEU A 36 -4.44 -8.08 1.08
N ILE A 37 -3.88 -7.10 1.74
CA ILE A 37 -4.54 -5.87 2.14
C ILE A 37 -3.87 -4.71 1.39
N SER A 38 -4.63 -4.05 0.52
CA SER A 38 -4.19 -2.80 -0.08
C SER A 38 -4.49 -1.64 0.88
N GLN A 39 -3.47 -0.85 1.19
CA GLN A 39 -3.63 0.37 1.97
C GLN A 39 -4.58 1.37 1.29
N ASP A 40 -4.64 1.36 -0.05
CA ASP A 40 -5.50 2.26 -0.81
C ASP A 40 -7.00 2.07 -0.50
N SER A 41 -7.41 0.89 0.00
CA SER A 41 -8.76 0.66 0.52
C SER A 41 -9.09 1.52 1.74
N TYR A 42 -8.10 2.06 2.42
CA TYR A 42 -8.24 2.81 3.67
C TYR A 42 -8.21 4.32 3.48
N TYR A 43 -8.29 4.85 2.25
CA TYR A 43 -8.59 6.27 2.10
C TYR A 43 -9.87 6.62 2.84
N LYS A 44 -9.89 7.80 3.48
CA LYS A 44 -11.07 8.27 4.22
C LYS A 44 -12.27 8.45 3.32
N ASP A 45 -13.45 8.24 3.89
CA ASP A 45 -14.70 8.58 3.23
C ASP A 45 -14.85 10.10 3.12
N LEU A 46 -15.07 10.59 1.90
CA LEU A 46 -15.22 11.99 1.58
C LEU A 46 -16.63 12.29 1.03
N ASN A 47 -17.63 11.40 1.24
CA ASN A 47 -18.98 11.57 0.71
C ASN A 47 -19.69 12.86 1.16
N HIS A 48 -19.24 13.48 2.24
CA HIS A 48 -19.70 14.77 2.73
C HIS A 48 -19.19 15.98 1.92
N LEU A 49 -18.23 15.80 1.01
CA LEU A 49 -17.65 16.81 0.14
C LEU A 49 -18.19 16.66 -1.29
N THR A 50 -18.20 17.75 -2.06
CA THR A 50 -18.45 17.70 -3.50
C THR A 50 -17.30 17.00 -4.23
N ILE A 51 -17.54 16.49 -5.44
CA ILE A 51 -16.50 15.83 -6.26
C ILE A 51 -15.30 16.75 -6.51
N GLN A 52 -15.55 18.04 -6.72
CA GLN A 52 -14.49 19.03 -6.94
C GLN A 52 -13.62 19.21 -5.68
N GLU A 53 -14.24 19.32 -4.51
CA GLU A 53 -13.52 19.41 -3.23
C GLU A 53 -12.74 18.14 -2.94
N ARG A 54 -13.28 16.94 -3.24
CA ARG A 54 -12.57 15.66 -3.10
C ARG A 54 -11.33 15.64 -3.99
N SER A 55 -11.47 16.01 -5.27
CA SER A 55 -10.34 15.99 -6.23
C SER A 55 -9.20 16.93 -5.86
N SER A 56 -9.46 17.97 -5.06
CA SER A 56 -8.46 18.92 -4.57
C SER A 56 -7.71 18.43 -3.33
N GLN A 57 -8.11 17.31 -2.71
CA GLN A 57 -7.46 16.78 -1.51
C GLN A 57 -6.05 16.26 -1.80
N ASN A 58 -5.17 16.37 -0.81
CA ASN A 58 -3.83 15.79 -0.88
C ASN A 58 -3.86 14.31 -0.46
N PHE A 59 -4.09 13.42 -1.42
CA PHE A 59 -4.12 11.96 -1.19
C PHE A 59 -2.74 11.35 -0.91
N ASP A 60 -1.67 12.10 -1.10
CA ASP A 60 -0.31 11.64 -0.81
C ASP A 60 0.11 11.93 0.65
N HIS A 61 -0.73 12.62 1.42
CA HIS A 61 -0.49 12.87 2.85
C HIS A 61 -1.09 11.75 3.72
N PRO A 62 -0.40 11.29 4.81
CA PRO A 62 -0.93 10.23 5.69
C PRO A 62 -2.31 10.51 6.29
N ASN A 63 -2.68 11.77 6.45
CA ASN A 63 -3.99 12.16 6.98
C ASN A 63 -5.16 11.88 6.01
N ALA A 64 -4.88 11.61 4.73
CA ALA A 64 -5.90 11.16 3.78
C ALA A 64 -6.39 9.73 4.06
N LEU A 65 -5.62 8.99 4.87
CA LEU A 65 -5.88 7.59 5.19
C LEU A 65 -6.43 7.41 6.60
N ASP A 66 -7.28 6.43 6.75
CA ASP A 66 -7.76 5.91 8.03
C ASP A 66 -6.82 4.82 8.53
N LEU A 67 -5.61 5.24 8.95
CA LEU A 67 -4.58 4.33 9.42
C LEU A 67 -4.91 3.72 10.78
N ASP A 68 -5.83 4.32 11.55
CA ASP A 68 -6.34 3.74 12.79
C ASP A 68 -7.24 2.54 12.49
N LEU A 69 -8.11 2.63 11.48
CA LEU A 69 -8.90 1.50 11.01
C LEU A 69 -8.00 0.39 10.44
N LEU A 70 -6.98 0.73 9.64
CA LEU A 70 -6.00 -0.26 9.16
C LEU A 70 -5.34 -0.98 10.33
N LYS A 71 -4.85 -0.25 11.33
CA LYS A 71 -4.27 -0.82 12.56
C LYS A 71 -5.23 -1.78 13.25
N LYS A 72 -6.48 -1.34 13.49
CA LYS A 72 -7.53 -2.16 14.09
C LYS A 72 -7.76 -3.45 13.32
N HIS A 73 -7.85 -3.36 12.00
CA HIS A 73 -8.05 -4.53 11.13
C HIS A 73 -6.89 -5.50 11.18
N LEU A 74 -5.64 -5.02 11.15
CA LEU A 74 -4.45 -5.89 11.26
C LEU A 74 -4.41 -6.63 12.60
N ILE A 75 -4.73 -5.95 13.71
CA ILE A 75 -4.81 -6.57 15.03
C ILE A 75 -5.93 -7.63 15.06
N THR A 76 -7.09 -7.33 14.48
CA THR A 76 -8.23 -8.24 14.42
C THR A 76 -7.89 -9.52 13.66
N LEU A 77 -7.24 -9.38 12.49
CA LEU A 77 -6.78 -10.51 11.69
C LEU A 77 -5.69 -11.32 12.41
N LYS A 78 -4.74 -10.65 13.08
CA LYS A 78 -3.70 -11.33 13.88
C LYS A 78 -4.29 -12.15 15.02
N ASN A 79 -5.45 -11.74 15.52
CA ASN A 79 -6.21 -12.46 16.55
C ASN A 79 -7.16 -13.52 15.97
N GLY A 80 -7.02 -13.89 14.69
CA GLY A 80 -7.78 -14.96 14.05
C GLY A 80 -9.25 -14.60 13.73
N LYS A 81 -9.59 -13.30 13.70
CA LYS A 81 -10.95 -12.83 13.40
C LYS A 81 -10.99 -12.13 12.05
N GLU A 82 -12.10 -12.30 11.33
CA GLU A 82 -12.34 -11.63 10.05
C GLU A 82 -12.60 -10.13 10.21
N ILE A 83 -12.42 -9.40 9.13
CA ILE A 83 -12.68 -7.96 9.04
C ILE A 83 -13.53 -7.61 7.82
N ASN A 84 -14.22 -6.48 7.89
CA ASN A 84 -14.90 -5.85 6.76
C ASN A 84 -14.03 -4.73 6.21
N GLN A 85 -13.18 -5.05 5.22
CA GLN A 85 -12.30 -4.08 4.56
C GLN A 85 -13.15 -3.10 3.73
N PRO A 86 -12.96 -1.78 3.86
CA PRO A 86 -13.64 -0.81 3.01
C PRO A 86 -13.21 -0.97 1.56
N ILE A 87 -14.10 -0.53 0.64
CA ILE A 87 -13.79 -0.46 -0.78
C ILE A 87 -13.75 1.02 -1.17
N TYR A 88 -12.64 1.43 -1.80
CA TYR A 88 -12.43 2.79 -2.24
C TYR A 88 -12.55 2.90 -3.75
N ASP A 89 -13.32 3.88 -4.22
CA ASP A 89 -13.47 4.19 -5.63
C ASP A 89 -12.62 5.42 -6.00
N PHE A 90 -11.64 5.20 -6.86
CA PHE A 90 -10.75 6.26 -7.33
C PHE A 90 -11.43 7.26 -8.29
N ASN A 91 -12.56 6.89 -8.90
CA ASN A 91 -13.28 7.78 -9.81
C ASN A 91 -14.08 8.83 -9.03
N THR A 92 -14.67 8.42 -7.92
CA THR A 92 -15.48 9.30 -7.06
C THR A 92 -14.69 9.88 -5.89
N HIS A 93 -13.43 9.46 -5.71
CA HIS A 93 -12.58 9.85 -4.58
C HIS A 93 -13.25 9.61 -3.22
N SER A 94 -13.97 8.50 -3.05
CA SER A 94 -14.62 8.16 -1.79
C SER A 94 -14.79 6.66 -1.60
N ARG A 95 -15.18 6.25 -0.39
CA ARG A 95 -15.59 4.87 -0.12
C ARG A 95 -16.97 4.61 -0.70
N ILE A 96 -17.17 3.43 -1.25
CA ILE A 96 -18.51 2.95 -1.61
C ILE A 96 -19.20 2.34 -0.40
N ASN A 97 -20.55 2.31 -0.41
CA ASN A 97 -21.33 1.73 0.69
C ASN A 97 -21.34 0.19 0.62
N SER A 98 -20.14 -0.39 0.59
CA SER A 98 -19.91 -1.84 0.56
C SER A 98 -18.56 -2.15 1.17
N THR A 99 -18.39 -3.38 1.66
CA THR A 99 -17.14 -3.87 2.23
C THR A 99 -16.79 -5.24 1.67
N LYS A 100 -15.52 -5.60 1.76
CA LYS A 100 -15.02 -6.93 1.41
C LYS A 100 -14.65 -7.68 2.69
N ILE A 101 -15.23 -8.85 2.91
CA ILE A 101 -14.83 -9.72 4.02
C ILE A 101 -13.43 -10.27 3.74
N ILE A 102 -12.53 -10.09 4.69
CA ILE A 102 -11.18 -10.65 4.69
C ILE A 102 -11.06 -11.60 5.85
N HIS A 103 -10.78 -12.86 5.54
CA HIS A 103 -10.54 -13.90 6.54
C HIS A 103 -9.08 -13.89 7.01
N PRO A 104 -8.81 -14.21 8.28
CA PRO A 104 -7.46 -14.35 8.80
C PRO A 104 -6.72 -15.50 8.08
N LYS A 105 -5.42 -15.29 7.85
CA LYS A 105 -4.52 -16.24 7.21
C LYS A 105 -3.18 -16.27 7.96
N GLU A 106 -2.35 -17.27 7.67
CA GLU A 106 -1.00 -17.39 8.24
C GLU A 106 -0.11 -16.21 7.85
N ILE A 107 -0.28 -15.69 6.61
CA ILE A 107 0.49 -14.58 6.07
C ILE A 107 -0.45 -13.48 5.61
N ILE A 108 -0.21 -12.27 6.07
CA ILE A 108 -0.90 -11.05 5.63
C ILE A 108 0.13 -10.17 4.93
N ILE A 109 -0.09 -9.87 3.66
CA ILE A 109 0.67 -8.84 2.95
C ILE A 109 -0.12 -7.54 3.00
N VAL A 110 0.50 -6.49 3.50
CA VAL A 110 0.00 -5.12 3.43
C VAL A 110 0.83 -4.38 2.39
N GLU A 111 0.20 -3.90 1.32
CA GLU A 111 0.91 -3.10 0.33
C GLU A 111 0.39 -1.66 0.30
N GLY A 112 1.30 -0.71 0.16
CA GLY A 112 0.92 0.69 0.01
C GLY A 112 2.04 1.68 0.27
N THR A 113 1.92 2.83 -0.37
CA THR A 113 2.94 3.89 -0.34
C THR A 113 3.12 4.46 1.08
N LEU A 114 2.04 4.63 1.83
CA LEU A 114 2.02 5.22 3.17
C LEU A 114 1.79 4.19 4.29
N ALA A 115 1.89 2.89 3.99
CA ALA A 115 1.59 1.81 4.94
C ALA A 115 2.48 1.83 6.19
N VAL A 116 3.67 2.45 6.10
CA VAL A 116 4.61 2.64 7.22
C VAL A 116 4.80 4.11 7.62
N SER A 117 3.93 5.00 7.19
CA SER A 117 4.08 6.45 7.45
C SER A 117 3.84 6.84 8.91
N LYS A 118 3.16 5.99 9.69
CA LYS A 118 2.92 6.21 11.13
C LYS A 118 3.58 5.13 11.98
N LYS A 119 4.34 5.55 12.99
CA LYS A 119 5.06 4.67 13.93
C LYS A 119 4.19 3.60 14.58
N MET A 120 2.90 3.88 14.80
CA MET A 120 1.97 2.93 15.44
C MET A 120 1.71 1.66 14.61
N LEU A 121 2.04 1.65 13.32
CA LEU A 121 1.92 0.49 12.44
C LEU A 121 3.20 -0.34 12.40
N HIS A 122 4.37 0.27 12.67
CA HIS A 122 5.67 -0.42 12.53
C HIS A 122 5.75 -1.68 13.38
N GLN A 123 5.23 -1.63 14.60
CA GLN A 123 5.28 -2.75 15.56
C GLN A 123 4.36 -3.93 15.17
N LEU A 124 3.46 -3.72 14.22
CA LEU A 124 2.55 -4.78 13.74
C LEU A 124 3.18 -5.59 12.61
N TYR A 125 4.15 -5.01 11.90
CA TYR A 125 4.82 -5.66 10.77
C TYR A 125 6.00 -6.50 11.25
N ASP A 126 5.96 -7.79 10.96
CA ASP A 126 7.06 -8.70 11.23
C ASP A 126 8.20 -8.49 10.21
N ILE A 127 7.85 -8.14 8.95
CA ILE A 127 8.80 -7.80 7.89
C ILE A 127 8.32 -6.53 7.18
N ILE A 128 9.23 -5.56 7.02
CA ILE A 128 9.01 -4.35 6.22
C ILE A 128 9.94 -4.42 5.01
N ILE A 129 9.38 -4.41 3.82
CA ILE A 129 10.07 -4.41 2.53
C ILE A 129 9.90 -3.04 1.89
N TYR A 130 11.00 -2.37 1.57
CA TYR A 130 11.00 -1.11 0.85
C TYR A 130 11.42 -1.36 -0.60
N ILE A 131 10.53 -1.04 -1.54
CA ILE A 131 10.85 -1.11 -2.97
C ILE A 131 11.51 0.20 -3.40
N ASP A 132 12.81 0.11 -3.65
CA ASP A 132 13.66 1.24 -4.01
C ASP A 132 13.77 1.35 -5.53
N GLN A 133 13.35 2.49 -6.07
CA GLN A 133 13.36 2.78 -7.49
C GLN A 133 13.63 4.27 -7.69
N ASP A 134 14.38 4.60 -8.72
CA ASP A 134 14.64 6.00 -9.04
C ASP A 134 13.35 6.77 -9.36
N GLN A 135 13.34 8.07 -9.00
CA GLN A 135 12.14 8.89 -9.06
C GLN A 135 11.67 9.17 -10.50
N ASN A 136 12.58 9.20 -11.48
CA ASN A 136 12.21 9.43 -12.86
C ASN A 136 11.45 8.22 -13.42
N THR A 137 11.95 7.01 -13.17
CA THR A 137 11.26 5.77 -13.51
C THR A 137 9.90 5.67 -12.81
N CYS A 138 9.83 6.03 -11.52
CA CYS A 138 8.57 6.09 -10.78
C CYS A 138 7.56 7.03 -11.43
N LEU A 139 7.99 8.24 -11.81
CA LEU A 139 7.14 9.23 -12.46
C LEU A 139 6.64 8.76 -13.83
N GLU A 140 7.50 8.23 -14.68
CA GLU A 140 7.09 7.74 -16.00
C GLU A 140 6.10 6.55 -15.90
N ARG A 141 6.32 5.63 -14.95
CA ARG A 141 5.37 4.53 -14.69
C ARG A 141 4.03 5.06 -14.17
N ARG A 142 4.06 6.06 -13.27
CA ARG A 142 2.85 6.73 -12.76
C ARG A 142 2.09 7.42 -13.90
N ILE A 143 2.79 8.15 -14.77
CA ILE A 143 2.16 8.82 -15.93
C ILE A 143 1.44 7.79 -16.81
N LYS A 144 2.12 6.71 -17.21
CA LYS A 144 1.52 5.67 -18.05
C LYS A 144 0.26 5.07 -17.40
N ARG A 145 0.35 4.70 -16.13
CA ARG A 145 -0.78 4.14 -15.38
C ARG A 145 -1.94 5.12 -15.26
N ASP A 146 -1.68 6.36 -14.81
CA ASP A 146 -2.73 7.32 -14.52
C ASP A 146 -3.45 7.81 -15.80
N ILE A 147 -2.78 7.79 -16.95
CA ILE A 147 -3.41 8.02 -18.26
C ILE A 147 -4.30 6.83 -18.62
N ALA A 148 -3.77 5.59 -18.53
CA ALA A 148 -4.48 4.40 -18.98
C ALA A 148 -5.67 4.02 -18.08
N GLU A 149 -5.51 4.15 -16.74
CA GLU A 149 -6.46 3.60 -15.77
C GLU A 149 -7.33 4.65 -15.09
N ARG A 150 -6.92 5.94 -15.12
CA ARG A 150 -7.59 7.03 -14.37
C ARG A 150 -8.02 8.19 -15.23
N GLY A 151 -7.89 8.09 -16.56
CA GLY A 151 -8.32 9.12 -17.52
C GLY A 151 -7.62 10.48 -17.36
N ARG A 152 -6.43 10.51 -16.76
CA ARG A 152 -5.69 11.75 -16.51
C ARG A 152 -4.86 12.17 -17.72
N THR A 153 -4.57 13.47 -17.84
CA THR A 153 -3.59 13.96 -18.82
C THR A 153 -2.16 13.92 -18.24
N ARG A 154 -1.15 13.78 -19.11
CA ARG A 154 0.26 13.86 -18.72
C ARG A 154 0.57 15.12 -17.90
N LYS A 155 0.06 16.28 -18.37
CA LYS A 155 0.23 17.56 -17.69
C LYS A 155 -0.28 17.53 -16.25
N CYS A 156 -1.52 17.07 -16.05
CA CYS A 156 -2.14 16.97 -14.73
C CYS A 156 -1.33 16.05 -13.78
N VAL A 157 -0.82 14.91 -14.29
CA VAL A 157 -0.01 13.99 -13.47
C VAL A 157 1.31 14.63 -13.03
N ILE A 158 2.00 15.35 -13.93
CA ILE A 158 3.26 16.05 -13.62
C ILE A 158 3.03 17.18 -12.62
N GLU A 159 1.98 17.98 -12.80
CA GLU A 159 1.62 19.04 -11.86
C GLU A 159 1.34 18.49 -10.45
N GLN A 160 0.56 17.43 -10.34
CA GLN A 160 0.31 16.77 -9.06
C GLN A 160 1.58 16.16 -8.49
N TYR A 161 2.44 15.55 -9.32
CA TYR A 161 3.70 14.99 -8.86
C TYR A 161 4.56 16.04 -8.18
N ASN A 162 4.73 17.20 -8.80
CA ASN A 162 5.55 18.26 -8.25
C ASN A 162 4.92 18.93 -7.02
N SER A 163 3.60 19.12 -7.02
CA SER A 163 2.89 19.84 -5.95
C SER A 163 2.67 19.01 -4.69
N THR A 164 2.38 17.72 -4.82
CA THR A 164 2.03 16.87 -3.66
C THR A 164 2.88 15.60 -3.57
N VAL A 165 3.00 14.81 -4.64
CA VAL A 165 3.60 13.46 -4.57
C VAL A 165 5.05 13.51 -4.13
N LYS A 166 5.88 14.33 -4.79
CA LYS A 166 7.32 14.44 -4.49
C LYS A 166 7.58 14.99 -3.08
N PRO A 167 6.96 16.11 -2.65
CA PRO A 167 7.11 16.59 -1.27
C PRO A 167 6.67 15.57 -0.22
N MET A 168 5.56 14.86 -0.45
CA MET A 168 5.08 13.84 0.49
C MET A 168 5.96 12.59 0.48
N PHE A 169 6.51 12.21 -0.66
CA PHE A 169 7.51 11.14 -0.75
C PHE A 169 8.74 11.46 0.12
N GLU A 170 9.32 12.64 -0.05
CA GLU A 170 10.51 13.06 0.70
C GLU A 170 10.23 13.11 2.21
N LYS A 171 9.05 13.56 2.60
CA LYS A 171 8.68 13.73 4.01
C LYS A 171 8.27 12.44 4.71
N PHE A 172 7.50 11.56 4.06
CA PHE A 172 6.83 10.46 4.73
C PHE A 172 7.26 9.07 4.23
N ILE A 173 7.77 8.94 3.00
CA ILE A 173 8.02 7.64 2.39
C ILE A 173 9.52 7.33 2.35
N TYR A 174 10.32 8.25 1.87
CA TYR A 174 11.77 8.07 1.80
C TYR A 174 12.42 7.77 3.16
N PRO A 175 12.03 8.43 4.27
CA PRO A 175 12.55 8.09 5.60
C PRO A 175 12.24 6.65 6.05
N CYS A 176 11.18 6.02 5.51
CA CYS A 176 10.80 4.65 5.86
C CYS A 176 11.81 3.61 5.34
N ARG A 177 12.67 3.98 4.40
CA ARG A 177 13.81 3.16 3.97
C ARG A 177 14.73 2.78 5.13
N LYS A 178 14.85 3.65 6.15
CA LYS A 178 15.72 3.41 7.32
C LYS A 178 15.18 2.34 8.28
N ILE A 179 13.89 2.09 8.26
CA ILE A 179 13.23 1.09 9.12
C ILE A 179 12.86 -0.19 8.37
N ALA A 180 13.16 -0.25 7.08
CA ALA A 180 12.94 -1.44 6.28
C ALA A 180 13.90 -2.57 6.70
N HIS A 181 13.38 -3.78 6.81
CA HIS A 181 14.18 -4.99 7.02
C HIS A 181 14.85 -5.44 5.71
N GLU A 182 14.19 -5.15 4.58
CA GLU A 182 14.68 -5.45 3.24
C GLU A 182 14.50 -4.23 2.34
N ILE A 183 15.53 -3.93 1.53
CA ILE A 183 15.48 -2.93 0.47
C ILE A 183 15.68 -3.65 -0.85
N ILE A 184 14.66 -3.60 -1.71
CA ILE A 184 14.59 -4.38 -2.94
C ILE A 184 14.47 -3.43 -4.13
N PRO A 185 15.23 -3.64 -5.22
CA PRO A 185 15.11 -2.83 -6.43
C PRO A 185 13.71 -2.97 -7.04
N GLY A 186 13.18 -1.90 -7.63
CA GLY A 186 11.86 -1.86 -8.26
C GLY A 186 11.79 -2.53 -9.64
N THR A 187 12.86 -3.19 -10.07
CA THR A 187 13.00 -3.96 -11.31
C THR A 187 13.91 -5.16 -11.09
N ASN A 188 13.71 -6.25 -11.87
CA ASN A 188 14.53 -7.46 -11.79
C ASN A 188 14.65 -8.01 -10.36
N ASN A 189 13.53 -8.07 -9.65
CA ASN A 189 13.49 -8.35 -8.21
C ASN A 189 13.03 -9.78 -7.89
N ASN A 190 12.86 -10.64 -8.87
CA ASN A 190 12.43 -12.04 -8.68
C ASN A 190 13.40 -12.84 -7.79
N GLU A 191 14.69 -12.53 -7.85
CA GLU A 191 15.71 -13.19 -7.02
C GLU A 191 15.51 -12.97 -5.51
N TYR A 192 14.79 -11.89 -5.13
CA TYR A 192 14.49 -11.57 -3.73
C TYR A 192 13.29 -12.35 -3.17
N ILE A 193 12.50 -13.02 -4.02
CA ILE A 193 11.33 -13.80 -3.56
C ILE A 193 11.78 -14.97 -2.67
N SER A 194 12.73 -15.79 -3.14
CA SER A 194 13.21 -16.97 -2.39
C SER A 194 13.77 -16.65 -1.00
N PRO A 195 14.66 -15.64 -0.84
CA PRO A 195 15.14 -15.23 0.48
C PRO A 195 14.02 -14.77 1.44
N ILE A 196 12.99 -14.11 0.92
CA ILE A 196 11.85 -13.72 1.75
C ILE A 196 11.04 -14.94 2.18
N LEU A 197 10.80 -15.88 1.27
CA LEU A 197 10.09 -17.13 1.59
C LEU A 197 10.82 -17.95 2.65
N GLU A 198 12.14 -17.97 2.66
CA GLU A 198 12.94 -18.64 3.69
C GLU A 198 12.73 -18.03 5.08
N LYS A 199 12.54 -16.73 5.18
CA LYS A 199 12.24 -16.03 6.44
C LYS A 199 10.84 -16.30 6.98
N LEU A 200 9.95 -16.90 6.16
CA LEU A 200 8.58 -17.23 6.53
C LEU A 200 8.41 -18.69 7.02
N LYS A 201 9.48 -19.49 6.95
CA LYS A 201 9.52 -20.86 7.49
C LYS A 201 9.80 -20.85 8.99
#